data_8b0c8aaa83796612a328363db37c082e
#
_entry.id   8b0c8aaa83796612a328363db37c082e
#
_cell.length_a   1.000
_cell.length_b   1.000
_cell.length_c   1.000
_cell.angle_alpha   90.00
_cell.angle_beta   90.00
_cell.angle_gamma   90.00
#
_symmetry.space_group_name_H-M   'P 1'
#
loop_
_entity.id
_entity.type
_entity.pdbx_description
1 polymer ?
#
loop_
_entity_poly.entity_id
_entity_poly.type
_entity_poly.pdbx_seq_one_letter_code
_entity_poly.pdbx_strand_id
1 'polypeptide(L)'
;MRRYAGLGGFIALWLTMPLQAATIPAADTIYVGRILTMDATAPRAEAVAVSAGRIVAVGARRTVMRHLGSDTQLVELGERTLLPGFIDGHGHLTATAATLRYADLSSPPVGNVKDIAGLQQA
;
A
#
# COMPACT_ATOMS: atom_id res chain seq x y z
N MET A 1 54.72 55.32 31.52
CA MET A 1 53.78 54.18 31.74
C MET A 1 52.77 54.14 30.60
N ARG A 2 52.96 53.26 29.61
CA ARG A 2 52.05 53.09 28.51
C ARG A 2 51.51 51.65 28.54
N ARG A 3 50.21 51.56 28.74
CA ARG A 3 49.46 50.25 28.76
C ARG A 3 49.05 49.93 27.33
N TYR A 4 49.51 48.82 26.81
CA TYR A 4 49.00 48.24 25.53
C TYR A 4 47.81 47.32 25.81
N ALA A 5 46.66 47.68 25.29
CA ALA A 5 45.48 46.82 25.29
C ALA A 5 45.56 45.89 24.08
N GLY A 6 45.65 44.57 24.34
CA GLY A 6 45.61 43.54 23.28
C GLY A 6 44.20 43.35 22.80
N LEU A 7 43.94 43.55 21.52
CA LEU A 7 42.71 43.09 20.84
C LEU A 7 42.83 41.60 20.58
N GLY A 8 42.08 40.79 21.33
CA GLY A 8 41.87 39.39 21.05
C GLY A 8 40.85 39.24 19.92
N GLY A 9 41.32 38.86 18.74
CA GLY A 9 40.45 38.55 17.62
C GLY A 9 39.74 37.17 17.84
N PHE A 10 38.43 37.17 18.01
CA PHE A 10 37.63 35.97 17.97
C PHE A 10 37.47 35.50 16.49
N ILE A 11 38.15 34.43 16.12
CA ILE A 11 37.93 33.74 14.84
C ILE A 11 36.67 32.87 15.02
N ALA A 12 35.53 33.32 14.48
CA ALA A 12 34.32 32.53 14.43
C ALA A 12 34.50 31.41 13.35
N LEU A 13 34.74 30.19 13.81
CA LEU A 13 34.83 29.02 12.95
C LEU A 13 33.40 28.61 12.56
N TRP A 14 32.96 29.02 11.36
CA TRP A 14 31.70 28.54 10.79
C TRP A 14 31.85 27.09 10.41
N LEU A 15 31.29 26.16 11.24
CA LEU A 15 31.12 24.76 10.85
C LEU A 15 30.04 24.70 9.73
N THR A 16 30.47 24.56 8.49
CA THR A 16 29.61 24.22 7.39
C THR A 16 29.25 22.72 7.52
N MET A 17 28.13 22.41 8.15
CA MET A 17 27.58 21.05 8.09
C MET A 17 27.13 20.77 6.66
N PRO A 18 27.61 19.69 6.02
CA PRO A 18 27.09 19.29 4.71
C PRO A 18 25.63 18.91 4.89
N LEU A 19 24.75 19.59 4.16
CA LEU A 19 23.34 19.20 4.03
C LEU A 19 23.30 17.90 3.22
N GLN A 20 23.25 16.77 3.91
CA GLN A 20 23.05 15.49 3.26
C GLN A 20 21.61 15.44 2.74
N ALA A 21 21.47 15.46 1.42
CA ALA A 21 20.19 15.19 0.79
C ALA A 21 19.73 13.78 1.20
N ALA A 22 18.58 13.69 1.84
CA ALA A 22 17.99 12.40 2.19
C ALA A 22 17.76 11.60 0.89
N THR A 23 18.49 10.49 0.74
CA THR A 23 18.28 9.58 -0.38
C THR A 23 16.95 8.88 -0.20
N ILE A 24 16.08 8.98 -1.20
CA ILE A 24 14.82 8.23 -1.23
C ILE A 24 15.19 6.77 -1.48
N PRO A 25 14.86 5.83 -0.58
CA PRO A 25 15.19 4.43 -0.80
C PRO A 25 14.40 3.87 -1.99
N ALA A 26 15.04 3.01 -2.77
CA ALA A 26 14.39 2.30 -3.87
C ALA A 26 13.34 1.33 -3.33
N ALA A 27 12.24 1.17 -4.07
CA ALA A 27 11.23 0.18 -3.79
C ALA A 27 11.56 -1.16 -4.44
N ASP A 28 11.04 -2.26 -3.89
CA ASP A 28 11.13 -3.59 -4.51
C ASP A 28 10.15 -3.68 -5.69
N THR A 29 8.94 -3.10 -5.51
CA THR A 29 7.89 -3.12 -6.53
C THR A 29 7.14 -1.80 -6.55
N ILE A 30 6.83 -1.30 -7.74
CA ILE A 30 5.94 -0.16 -7.95
C ILE A 30 4.78 -0.61 -8.83
N TYR A 31 3.56 -0.46 -8.31
CA TYR A 31 2.32 -0.67 -9.07
C TYR A 31 1.85 0.67 -9.62
N VAL A 32 1.50 0.70 -10.91
CA VAL A 32 1.04 1.92 -11.60
C VAL A 32 -0.30 1.67 -12.27
N GLY A 33 -1.26 2.57 -12.05
CA GLY A 33 -2.59 2.49 -12.64
C GLY A 33 -3.68 3.02 -11.72
N ARG A 34 -4.87 2.46 -11.84
CA ARG A 34 -6.03 2.85 -11.03
C ARG A 34 -5.94 2.26 -9.64
N ILE A 35 -5.84 3.10 -8.62
CA ILE A 35 -5.71 2.68 -7.23
C ILE A 35 -6.81 3.33 -6.40
N LEU A 36 -7.53 2.51 -5.62
CA LEU A 36 -8.47 2.95 -4.59
C LEU A 36 -7.82 2.77 -3.24
N THR A 37 -7.63 3.86 -2.51
CA THR A 37 -6.85 3.84 -1.26
C THR A 37 -7.68 3.49 -0.03
N MET A 38 -9.01 3.62 -0.12
CA MET A 38 -9.97 3.58 1.00
C MET A 38 -9.72 4.66 2.06
N ASP A 39 -8.90 5.67 1.76
CA ASP A 39 -8.71 6.87 2.58
C ASP A 39 -9.67 7.96 2.09
N ALA A 40 -10.54 8.44 2.98
CA ALA A 40 -11.53 9.46 2.64
C ALA A 40 -10.92 10.79 2.19
N THR A 41 -9.70 11.10 2.65
CA THR A 41 -8.99 12.34 2.31
C THR A 41 -8.26 12.27 0.97
N ALA A 42 -7.90 11.07 0.53
CA ALA A 42 -7.18 10.81 -0.72
C ALA A 42 -7.67 9.50 -1.38
N PRO A 43 -8.95 9.42 -1.82
CA PRO A 43 -9.60 8.15 -2.18
C PRO A 43 -9.02 7.46 -3.42
N ARG A 44 -8.21 8.16 -4.20
CA ARG A 44 -7.60 7.66 -5.44
C ARG A 44 -6.11 7.97 -5.50
N ALA A 45 -5.35 7.06 -6.11
CA ALA A 45 -3.94 7.24 -6.41
C ALA A 45 -3.62 6.67 -7.80
N GLU A 46 -2.44 7.02 -8.33
CA GLU A 46 -1.94 6.58 -9.63
C GLU A 46 -0.82 5.54 -9.49
N ALA A 47 -0.16 5.49 -8.33
CA ALA A 47 0.89 4.52 -8.07
C ALA A 47 1.02 4.21 -6.57
N VAL A 48 1.58 3.02 -6.29
CA VAL A 48 1.99 2.55 -4.95
C VAL A 48 3.38 1.94 -5.05
N ALA A 49 4.28 2.36 -4.16
CA ALA A 49 5.60 1.75 -4.00
C ALA A 49 5.62 0.87 -2.75
N VAL A 50 6.19 -0.32 -2.89
CA VAL A 50 6.32 -1.33 -1.82
C VAL A 50 7.80 -1.66 -1.64
N SER A 51 8.27 -1.70 -0.40
CA SER A 51 9.62 -2.15 -0.04
C SER A 51 9.56 -2.97 1.24
N ALA A 52 10.26 -4.09 1.28
CA ALA A 52 10.30 -5.03 2.40
C ALA A 52 8.88 -5.41 2.92
N GLY A 53 7.94 -5.63 1.99
CA GLY A 53 6.56 -5.98 2.31
C GLY A 53 5.71 -4.84 2.90
N ARG A 54 6.20 -3.60 2.86
CA ARG A 54 5.49 -2.41 3.36
C ARG A 54 5.25 -1.39 2.26
N ILE A 55 4.12 -0.73 2.30
CA ILE A 55 3.84 0.43 1.44
C ILE A 55 4.71 1.59 1.94
N VAL A 56 5.58 2.11 1.04
CA VAL A 56 6.49 3.23 1.34
C VAL A 56 6.05 4.54 0.69
N ALA A 57 5.23 4.47 -0.37
CA ALA A 57 4.62 5.65 -0.99
C ALA A 57 3.32 5.30 -1.70
N VAL A 58 2.34 6.22 -1.64
CA VAL A 58 1.07 6.16 -2.37
C VAL A 58 0.77 7.56 -2.90
N GLY A 59 0.29 7.69 -4.13
CA GLY A 59 -0.11 8.99 -4.67
C GLY A 59 0.06 9.12 -6.17
N ALA A 60 0.37 10.35 -6.62
CA ALA A 60 0.62 10.63 -8.02
C ALA A 60 1.82 9.84 -8.56
N ARG A 61 1.69 9.30 -9.78
CA ARG A 61 2.74 8.51 -10.44
C ARG A 61 4.11 9.18 -10.33
N ARG A 62 4.21 10.48 -10.68
CA ARG A 62 5.46 11.23 -10.64
C ARG A 62 6.15 11.22 -9.27
N THR A 63 5.37 11.27 -8.19
CA THR A 63 5.90 11.28 -6.83
C THR A 63 6.41 9.89 -6.43
N VAL A 64 5.62 8.85 -6.71
CA VAL A 64 5.94 7.47 -6.35
C VAL A 64 7.12 6.94 -7.17
N MET A 65 7.26 7.35 -8.45
CA MET A 65 8.39 6.97 -9.31
C MET A 65 9.76 7.47 -8.82
N ARG A 66 9.82 8.32 -7.79
CA ARG A 66 11.09 8.66 -7.13
C ARG A 66 11.72 7.47 -6.39
N HIS A 67 10.92 6.44 -6.09
CA HIS A 67 11.37 5.19 -5.49
C HIS A 67 11.82 4.15 -6.52
N LEU A 68 11.86 4.49 -7.82
CA LEU A 68 12.33 3.58 -8.86
C LEU A 68 13.86 3.44 -8.77
N GLY A 69 14.32 2.23 -8.56
CA GLY A 69 15.74 1.84 -8.62
C GLY A 69 16.01 0.86 -9.75
N SER A 70 17.29 0.43 -9.90
CA SER A 70 17.70 -0.53 -10.94
C SER A 70 16.98 -1.88 -10.84
N ASP A 71 16.69 -2.32 -9.61
CA ASP A 71 16.12 -3.64 -9.33
C ASP A 71 14.61 -3.58 -9.03
N THR A 72 14.00 -2.38 -9.11
CA THR A 72 12.58 -2.20 -8.86
C THR A 72 11.74 -2.84 -9.96
N GLN A 73 10.83 -3.75 -9.57
CA GLN A 73 9.82 -4.29 -10.46
C GLN A 73 8.72 -3.26 -10.72
N LEU A 74 8.53 -2.86 -11.97
CA LEU A 74 7.42 -2.00 -12.36
C LEU A 74 6.25 -2.85 -12.86
N VAL A 75 5.07 -2.70 -12.23
CA VAL A 75 3.85 -3.43 -12.58
C VAL A 75 2.79 -2.44 -13.08
N GLU A 76 2.57 -2.41 -14.39
CA GLU A 76 1.47 -1.65 -14.97
C GLU A 76 0.15 -2.43 -14.82
N LEU A 77 -0.84 -1.81 -14.19
CA LEU A 77 -2.12 -2.47 -13.88
C LEU A 77 -3.04 -2.60 -15.11
N GLY A 78 -2.87 -1.74 -16.12
CA GLY A 78 -3.77 -1.68 -17.28
C GLY A 78 -5.19 -1.36 -16.83
N GLU A 79 -6.15 -2.19 -17.24
CA GLU A 79 -7.57 -2.02 -16.88
C GLU A 79 -7.91 -2.47 -15.43
N ARG A 80 -6.98 -3.11 -14.75
CA ARG A 80 -7.18 -3.60 -13.38
C ARG A 80 -7.15 -2.43 -12.39
N THR A 81 -7.84 -2.62 -11.26
CA THR A 81 -7.81 -1.69 -10.14
C THR A 81 -7.14 -2.35 -8.95
N LEU A 82 -6.19 -1.66 -8.34
CA LEU A 82 -5.57 -2.06 -7.08
C LEU A 82 -6.35 -1.42 -5.91
N LEU A 83 -6.61 -2.21 -4.88
CA LEU A 83 -7.25 -1.78 -3.64
C LEU A 83 -6.70 -2.59 -2.47
N PRO A 84 -6.84 -2.12 -1.20
CA PRO A 84 -6.49 -2.91 -0.03
C PRO A 84 -7.25 -4.23 0.00
N GLY A 85 -6.61 -5.27 0.56
CA GLY A 85 -7.26 -6.56 0.75
C GLY A 85 -8.50 -6.44 1.63
N PHE A 86 -9.54 -7.22 1.31
CA PHE A 86 -10.74 -7.27 2.11
C PHE A 86 -10.48 -7.94 3.45
N ILE A 87 -11.08 -7.39 4.51
CA ILE A 87 -11.10 -7.98 5.84
C ILE A 87 -12.54 -8.40 6.13
N ASP A 88 -12.77 -9.70 6.27
CA ASP A 88 -14.06 -10.21 6.69
C ASP A 88 -14.17 -10.10 8.22
N GLY A 89 -14.88 -9.08 8.67
CA GLY A 89 -15.11 -8.82 10.10
C GLY A 89 -16.14 -9.76 10.73
N HIS A 90 -16.91 -10.53 9.94
CA HIS A 90 -17.90 -11.48 10.40
C HIS A 90 -18.07 -12.60 9.38
N GLY A 91 -17.24 -13.63 9.47
CA GLY A 91 -17.28 -14.78 8.59
C GLY A 91 -17.69 -16.08 9.27
N HIS A 92 -18.38 -16.93 8.53
CA HIS A 92 -18.79 -18.27 8.96
C HIS A 92 -17.97 -19.36 8.27
N LEU A 93 -16.67 -19.14 8.02
CA LEU A 93 -15.83 -20.05 7.24
C LEU A 93 -15.93 -21.50 7.69
N THR A 94 -15.84 -21.75 9.00
CA THR A 94 -15.90 -23.11 9.58
C THR A 94 -17.28 -23.74 9.38
N ALA A 95 -18.35 -22.97 9.61
CA ALA A 95 -19.71 -23.45 9.41
C ALA A 95 -19.98 -23.75 7.94
N THR A 96 -19.59 -22.84 7.05
CA THR A 96 -19.72 -23.02 5.58
C THR A 96 -18.92 -24.23 5.10
N ALA A 97 -17.68 -24.41 5.56
CA ALA A 97 -16.87 -25.56 5.23
C ALA A 97 -17.50 -26.89 5.68
N ALA A 98 -18.18 -26.91 6.83
CA ALA A 98 -18.90 -28.07 7.30
C ALA A 98 -20.09 -28.42 6.39
N THR A 99 -20.78 -27.43 5.81
CA THR A 99 -21.93 -27.66 4.93
C THR A 99 -21.57 -28.29 3.59
N LEU A 100 -20.30 -28.20 3.14
CA LEU A 100 -19.82 -28.83 1.90
C LEU A 100 -19.91 -30.37 1.92
N ARG A 101 -20.19 -30.97 3.07
CA ARG A 101 -20.43 -32.42 3.23
C ARG A 101 -21.88 -32.83 3.11
N TYR A 102 -22.78 -31.87 3.01
CA TYR A 102 -24.22 -32.11 2.94
C TYR A 102 -24.75 -31.71 1.56
N ALA A 103 -25.97 -32.20 1.24
CA ALA A 103 -26.66 -31.73 0.07
C ALA A 103 -26.97 -30.24 0.15
N ASP A 104 -26.75 -29.50 -0.93
CA ASP A 104 -27.10 -28.08 -0.99
C ASP A 104 -28.59 -27.93 -1.32
N LEU A 105 -29.39 -27.66 -0.30
CA LEU A 105 -30.82 -27.45 -0.37
C LEU A 105 -31.22 -25.99 -0.56
N SER A 106 -30.25 -25.11 -0.86
CA SER A 106 -30.48 -23.68 -1.03
C SER A 106 -31.35 -23.40 -2.27
N SER A 107 -32.23 -22.43 -2.15
CA SER A 107 -33.03 -21.92 -3.28
C SER A 107 -32.26 -20.83 -4.05
N PRO A 108 -32.66 -20.50 -5.28
CA PRO A 108 -32.10 -19.37 -6.03
C PRO A 108 -32.20 -18.05 -5.24
N PRO A 109 -31.21 -17.15 -5.38
CA PRO A 109 -30.07 -17.20 -6.32
C PRO A 109 -28.85 -17.97 -5.81
N VAL A 110 -28.84 -18.51 -4.59
CA VAL A 110 -27.68 -19.16 -3.97
C VAL A 110 -27.53 -20.61 -4.46
N GLY A 111 -28.61 -21.38 -4.48
CA GLY A 111 -28.66 -22.76 -4.94
C GLY A 111 -29.69 -22.97 -6.04
N ASN A 112 -30.05 -24.24 -6.31
CA ASN A 112 -30.88 -24.63 -7.43
C ASN A 112 -32.22 -25.26 -7.02
N VAL A 113 -32.48 -25.47 -5.75
CA VAL A 113 -33.72 -26.13 -5.29
C VAL A 113 -34.90 -25.15 -5.36
N LYS A 114 -35.89 -25.47 -6.23
CA LYS A 114 -37.04 -24.58 -6.47
C LYS A 114 -38.36 -25.12 -5.89
N ASP A 115 -38.43 -26.41 -5.68
CA ASP A 115 -39.64 -27.11 -5.26
C ASP A 115 -39.29 -28.41 -4.49
N ILE A 116 -40.34 -29.12 -4.06
CA ILE A 116 -40.19 -30.39 -3.33
C ILE A 116 -39.51 -31.46 -4.18
N ALA A 117 -39.79 -31.51 -5.48
CA ALA A 117 -39.18 -32.49 -6.37
C ALA A 117 -37.66 -32.25 -6.49
N GLY A 118 -37.23 -31.01 -6.62
CA GLY A 118 -35.81 -30.63 -6.60
C GLY A 118 -35.13 -30.94 -5.27
N LEU A 119 -35.84 -30.76 -4.15
CA LEU A 119 -35.33 -31.11 -2.81
C LEU A 119 -35.10 -32.63 -2.65
N GLN A 120 -35.95 -33.46 -3.28
CA GLN A 120 -35.81 -34.92 -3.21
C GLN A 120 -34.69 -35.46 -4.10
N GLN A 121 -34.18 -34.64 -5.03
CA GLN A 121 -33.12 -35.03 -6.00
C GLN A 121 -31.73 -34.48 -5.57
N ALA A 122 -31.67 -33.53 -4.64
CA ALA A 122 -30.44 -32.97 -4.14
C ALA A 122 -29.73 -33.90 -3.15
#